data_ee1d8853653146484715f73b07bc5031
#
_entry.id   ee1d8853653146484715f73b07bc5031
#
_cell.length_a   1.000
_cell.length_b   1.000
_cell.length_c   1.000
_cell.angle_alpha   90.00
_cell.angle_beta   90.00
_cell.angle_gamma   90.00
#
_symmetry.space_group_name_H-M   'P 1'
#
loop_
_entity.id
_entity.type
_entity.pdbx_description
1 polymer ?
#
loop_
_entity_poly.entity_id
_entity_poly.type
_entity_poly.pdbx_seq_one_letter_code
_entity_poly.pdbx_strand_id
1 'polypeptide(L)'
;MEVIQTVDTLRERLERAGRIAFVPTMGNLHEGHLSLMRLARKHGDFVVASIFVNRLQFGPNEDFDRYPRTFEADREKLEREGVDVLFTPTEQEMYPTPQVYRVQPPPVGDELDGQFRPGFFHGVCTVVLKLFNIVQPDAAVFGKKDRQQLKIVRGMVQQFNLPIHIVPGETVRADDGLALSSRNIYLTPVERTEAPRLYRTLRGIADEIAGGRTDYANLEAAGRAELARHGWKVDYIAVRNGIGLRIPHPEGYDHPNLLIVLAAATLGATRLIDNVDVTPKDGED
;
A
#
# COMPACT_ATOMS: atom_id res chain seq x y z
N MET A 1 3.84 -15.95 19.69
CA MET A 1 4.35 -15.72 18.31
C MET A 1 5.78 -16.23 18.21
N GLU A 2 6.09 -17.00 17.18
CA GLU A 2 7.43 -17.48 16.88
C GLU A 2 8.14 -16.52 15.93
N VAL A 3 9.42 -16.19 16.17
CA VAL A 3 10.23 -15.31 15.30
C VAL A 3 11.20 -16.18 14.51
N ILE A 4 11.12 -16.13 13.18
CA ILE A 4 11.92 -16.94 12.28
C ILE A 4 12.67 -16.05 11.30
N GLN A 5 13.95 -16.35 11.07
CA GLN A 5 14.82 -15.55 10.22
C GLN A 5 15.27 -16.24 8.94
N THR A 6 15.17 -17.57 8.86
CA THR A 6 15.61 -18.32 7.67
C THR A 6 14.45 -18.93 6.91
N VAL A 7 14.63 -19.07 5.61
CA VAL A 7 13.61 -19.65 4.71
C VAL A 7 13.34 -21.11 5.04
N ASP A 8 14.41 -21.89 5.32
CA ASP A 8 14.29 -23.32 5.59
C ASP A 8 13.50 -23.58 6.88
N THR A 9 13.85 -22.90 7.97
CA THR A 9 13.12 -23.00 9.24
C THR A 9 11.67 -22.57 9.10
N LEU A 10 11.40 -21.51 8.30
CA LEU A 10 10.03 -21.09 8.06
C LEU A 10 9.24 -22.15 7.33
N ARG A 11 9.77 -22.75 6.28
CA ARG A 11 9.10 -23.81 5.51
C ARG A 11 8.81 -25.04 6.36
N GLU A 12 9.79 -25.51 7.14
CA GLU A 12 9.59 -26.61 8.09
C GLU A 12 8.45 -26.30 9.08
N ARG A 13 8.39 -25.07 9.58
CA ARG A 13 7.34 -24.63 10.49
C ARG A 13 5.95 -24.62 9.83
N LEU A 14 5.89 -24.24 8.56
CA LEU A 14 4.64 -24.10 7.80
C LEU A 14 4.09 -25.43 7.26
N GLU A 15 4.89 -26.50 7.14
CA GLU A 15 4.44 -27.83 6.68
C GLU A 15 3.21 -28.35 7.44
N ARG A 16 3.06 -27.97 8.71
CA ARG A 16 1.96 -28.40 9.59
C ARG A 16 0.96 -27.28 9.88
N ALA A 17 1.09 -26.15 9.21
CA ALA A 17 0.12 -25.08 9.33
C ALA A 17 -1.15 -25.45 8.56
N GLY A 18 -2.32 -25.04 9.09
CA GLY A 18 -3.57 -25.07 8.33
C GLY A 18 -3.55 -24.04 7.20
N ARG A 19 -4.69 -23.44 6.90
CA ARG A 19 -4.76 -22.35 5.91
C ARG A 19 -3.94 -21.15 6.38
N ILE A 20 -2.97 -20.74 5.56
CA ILE A 20 -2.04 -19.67 5.88
C ILE A 20 -2.54 -18.36 5.33
N ALA A 21 -2.70 -17.33 6.20
CA ALA A 21 -2.91 -15.96 5.82
C ALA A 21 -1.63 -15.15 6.07
N PHE A 22 -1.18 -14.41 5.07
CA PHE A 22 0.09 -13.69 5.08
C PHE A 22 -0.09 -12.18 5.00
N VAL A 23 0.68 -11.44 5.81
CA VAL A 23 0.72 -9.97 5.79
C VAL A 23 2.17 -9.51 5.64
N PRO A 24 2.63 -9.16 4.43
CA PRO A 24 3.96 -8.61 4.22
C PRO A 24 4.03 -7.16 4.70
N THR A 25 5.05 -6.82 5.47
CA THR A 25 5.33 -5.46 5.94
C THR A 25 6.81 -5.11 5.87
N MET A 26 7.12 -3.83 6.04
CA MET A 26 8.49 -3.35 6.21
C MET A 26 8.82 -2.92 7.65
N GLY A 27 7.92 -3.18 8.61
CA GLY A 27 8.06 -2.75 10.00
C GLY A 27 7.55 -1.33 10.26
N ASN A 28 7.87 -0.80 11.45
CA ASN A 28 7.31 0.43 12.01
C ASN A 28 5.78 0.41 11.97
N LEU A 29 5.24 -0.64 12.62
CA LEU A 29 3.83 -0.98 12.54
C LEU A 29 2.96 0.04 13.26
N HIS A 30 1.85 0.37 12.66
CA HIS A 30 0.79 1.23 13.19
C HIS A 30 -0.57 0.54 13.06
N GLU A 31 -1.62 1.14 13.58
CA GLU A 31 -2.97 0.56 13.61
C GLU A 31 -3.45 0.09 12.22
N GLY A 32 -3.05 0.78 11.15
CA GLY A 32 -3.32 0.34 9.78
C GLY A 32 -2.74 -1.05 9.46
N HIS A 33 -1.54 -1.39 9.96
CA HIS A 33 -0.98 -2.74 9.81
C HIS A 33 -1.67 -3.74 10.73
N LEU A 34 -2.00 -3.34 11.97
CA LEU A 34 -2.67 -4.23 12.93
C LEU A 34 -4.07 -4.62 12.46
N SER A 35 -4.79 -3.71 11.81
CA SER A 35 -6.07 -4.02 11.17
C SER A 35 -5.95 -5.09 10.08
N LEU A 36 -4.82 -5.12 9.34
CA LEU A 36 -4.55 -6.18 8.36
C LEU A 36 -4.29 -7.54 9.03
N MET A 37 -3.64 -7.57 10.20
CA MET A 37 -3.45 -8.81 10.96
C MET A 37 -4.79 -9.38 11.43
N ARG A 38 -5.68 -8.53 11.97
CA ARG A 38 -7.05 -8.92 12.35
C ARG A 38 -7.85 -9.42 11.14
N LEU A 39 -7.67 -8.78 9.98
CA LEU A 39 -8.32 -9.23 8.74
C LEU A 39 -7.75 -10.57 8.28
N ALA A 40 -6.43 -10.77 8.34
CA ALA A 40 -5.77 -12.02 7.99
C ALA A 40 -6.32 -13.20 8.79
N ARG A 41 -6.57 -13.02 10.09
CA ARG A 41 -7.16 -14.05 10.97
C ARG A 41 -8.53 -14.55 10.50
N LYS A 42 -9.26 -13.74 9.73
CA LYS A 42 -10.55 -14.15 9.14
C LYS A 42 -10.38 -14.97 7.85
N HIS A 43 -9.18 -15.02 7.29
CA HIS A 43 -8.88 -15.67 6.01
C HIS A 43 -7.91 -16.86 6.12
N GLY A 44 -7.40 -17.14 7.32
CA GLY A 44 -6.53 -18.28 7.57
C GLY A 44 -6.56 -18.70 9.03
N ASP A 45 -6.26 -19.97 9.26
CA ASP A 45 -6.15 -20.56 10.60
C ASP A 45 -4.79 -20.20 11.24
N PHE A 46 -3.82 -19.87 10.41
CA PHE A 46 -2.45 -19.57 10.77
C PHE A 46 -2.02 -18.25 10.11
N VAL A 47 -1.63 -17.27 10.93
CA VAL A 47 -1.23 -15.93 10.45
C VAL A 47 0.28 -15.79 10.47
N VAL A 48 0.84 -15.51 9.30
CA VAL A 48 2.24 -15.14 9.12
C VAL A 48 2.35 -13.67 8.82
N ALA A 49 3.16 -12.93 9.55
CA ALA A 49 3.59 -11.60 9.18
C ALA A 49 5.05 -11.61 8.76
N SER A 50 5.47 -10.69 7.88
CA SER A 50 6.90 -10.44 7.67
C SER A 50 7.28 -9.01 7.98
N ILE A 51 8.51 -8.81 8.42
CA ILE A 51 9.17 -7.50 8.49
C ILE A 51 10.45 -7.60 7.67
N PHE A 52 10.44 -6.98 6.49
CA PHE A 52 11.61 -6.91 5.62
C PHE A 52 11.64 -5.59 4.84
N VAL A 53 12.64 -4.75 5.11
CA VAL A 53 12.87 -3.50 4.37
C VAL A 53 13.61 -3.85 3.07
N ASN A 54 12.89 -3.86 1.95
CA ASN A 54 13.38 -4.33 0.67
C ASN A 54 14.15 -3.24 -0.10
N ARG A 55 15.46 -3.36 -0.18
CA ARG A 55 16.31 -2.40 -0.91
C ARG A 55 15.91 -2.23 -2.38
N LEU A 56 15.42 -3.27 -3.05
CA LEU A 56 15.10 -3.24 -4.48
C LEU A 56 13.97 -2.26 -4.86
N GLN A 57 13.17 -1.82 -3.88
CA GLN A 57 12.06 -0.88 -4.09
C GLN A 57 12.38 0.56 -3.68
N PHE A 58 13.63 0.84 -3.29
CA PHE A 58 14.05 2.19 -2.95
C PHE A 58 14.97 2.76 -4.01
N GLY A 59 14.67 3.97 -4.46
CA GLY A 59 15.56 4.74 -5.33
C GLY A 59 16.78 5.28 -4.57
N PRO A 60 17.79 5.78 -5.29
CA PRO A 60 19.05 6.24 -4.70
C PRO A 60 18.89 7.35 -3.66
N ASN A 61 17.85 8.16 -3.78
CA ASN A 61 17.59 9.33 -2.93
C ASN A 61 16.38 9.11 -1.98
N GLU A 62 15.90 7.87 -1.85
CA GLU A 62 14.79 7.55 -0.96
C GLU A 62 15.28 7.20 0.46
N ASP A 63 14.34 7.01 1.36
CA ASP A 63 14.56 6.90 2.81
C ASP A 63 15.00 5.50 3.28
N PHE A 64 15.61 4.65 2.42
CA PHE A 64 16.00 3.29 2.79
C PHE A 64 16.85 3.21 4.06
N ASP A 65 17.91 4.02 4.15
CA ASP A 65 18.82 3.98 5.29
C ASP A 65 18.20 4.61 6.56
N ARG A 66 17.24 5.50 6.38
CA ARG A 66 16.50 6.17 7.47
C ARG A 66 15.15 5.52 7.77
N TYR A 67 14.76 4.49 6.99
CA TYR A 67 13.48 3.84 7.20
C TYR A 67 13.39 3.28 8.62
N PRO A 68 12.32 3.58 9.36
CA PRO A 68 12.24 3.25 10.79
C PRO A 68 12.33 1.73 11.03
N ARG A 69 13.21 1.34 11.94
CA ARG A 69 13.40 -0.04 12.38
C ARG A 69 13.07 -0.15 13.86
N THR A 70 11.87 -0.60 14.17
CA THR A 70 11.28 -0.62 15.53
C THR A 70 10.95 -2.05 15.95
N PHE A 71 11.86 -2.98 15.72
CA PHE A 71 11.63 -4.42 15.80
C PHE A 71 10.93 -4.87 17.10
N GLU A 72 11.42 -4.49 18.27
CA GLU A 72 10.84 -4.94 19.54
C GLU A 72 9.41 -4.43 19.74
N ALA A 73 9.18 -3.14 19.43
CA ALA A 73 7.83 -2.57 19.51
C ALA A 73 6.88 -3.20 18.48
N ASP A 74 7.37 -3.54 17.30
CA ASP A 74 6.58 -4.21 16.27
C ASP A 74 6.25 -5.64 16.67
N ARG A 75 7.22 -6.37 17.22
CA ARG A 75 7.04 -7.73 17.75
C ARG A 75 5.96 -7.76 18.83
N GLU A 76 6.04 -6.87 19.83
CA GLU A 76 5.01 -6.79 20.89
C GLU A 76 3.62 -6.52 20.35
N LYS A 77 3.49 -5.65 19.32
CA LYS A 77 2.19 -5.38 18.68
C LYS A 77 1.65 -6.63 17.98
N LEU A 78 2.49 -7.34 17.22
CA LEU A 78 2.09 -8.56 16.52
C LEU A 78 1.72 -9.70 17.47
N GLU A 79 2.41 -9.83 18.60
CA GLU A 79 2.07 -10.78 19.66
C GLU A 79 0.67 -10.51 20.23
N ARG A 80 0.34 -9.25 20.49
CA ARG A 80 -0.99 -8.84 20.95
C ARG A 80 -2.11 -9.12 19.94
N GLU A 81 -1.81 -9.00 18.65
CA GLU A 81 -2.75 -9.32 17.57
C GLU A 81 -2.86 -10.84 17.29
N GLY A 82 -2.11 -11.67 18.03
CA GLY A 82 -2.18 -13.12 17.92
C GLY A 82 -1.57 -13.66 16.62
N VAL A 83 -0.57 -12.98 16.04
CA VAL A 83 0.20 -13.49 14.91
C VAL A 83 0.95 -14.75 15.34
N ASP A 84 0.94 -15.80 14.51
CA ASP A 84 1.54 -17.10 14.86
C ASP A 84 3.04 -17.09 14.58
N VAL A 85 3.44 -16.58 13.42
CA VAL A 85 4.85 -16.47 13.00
C VAL A 85 5.15 -15.08 12.49
N LEU A 86 6.27 -14.53 12.94
CA LEU A 86 6.91 -13.34 12.41
C LEU A 86 8.19 -13.74 11.65
N PHE A 87 8.16 -13.59 10.33
CA PHE A 87 9.32 -13.81 9.46
C PHE A 87 10.13 -12.53 9.30
N THR A 88 11.39 -12.56 9.75
CA THR A 88 12.29 -11.39 9.73
C THR A 88 13.62 -11.74 9.08
N PRO A 89 13.63 -12.04 7.77
CA PRO A 89 14.86 -12.43 7.10
C PRO A 89 15.83 -11.25 7.00
N THR A 90 17.13 -11.57 6.99
CA THR A 90 18.15 -10.60 6.62
C THR A 90 18.16 -10.34 5.12
N GLU A 91 18.84 -9.27 4.67
CA GLU A 91 19.04 -9.02 3.24
C GLU A 91 19.81 -10.17 2.58
N GLN A 92 20.80 -10.76 3.29
CA GLN A 92 21.59 -11.91 2.83
C GLN A 92 20.70 -13.18 2.68
N GLU A 93 19.75 -13.38 3.57
CA GLU A 93 18.79 -14.49 3.47
C GLU A 93 17.85 -14.32 2.27
N MET A 94 17.34 -13.11 2.08
CA MET A 94 16.44 -12.82 0.95
C MET A 94 17.18 -12.77 -0.39
N TYR A 95 18.42 -12.29 -0.41
CA TYR A 95 19.23 -12.10 -1.60
C TYR A 95 20.66 -12.62 -1.38
N PRO A 96 20.83 -13.96 -1.29
CA PRO A 96 22.16 -14.56 -1.05
C PRO A 96 23.14 -14.31 -2.21
N THR A 97 22.60 -14.03 -3.38
CA THR A 97 23.33 -13.55 -4.57
C THR A 97 22.60 -12.33 -5.14
N PRO A 98 23.26 -11.45 -5.92
CA PRO A 98 22.59 -10.32 -6.56
C PRO A 98 21.34 -10.75 -7.32
N GLN A 99 20.20 -10.11 -7.04
CA GLN A 99 18.91 -10.43 -7.65
C GLN A 99 18.84 -9.95 -9.10
N VAL A 100 19.21 -10.82 -10.04
CA VAL A 100 19.20 -10.54 -11.49
C VAL A 100 17.86 -10.86 -12.15
N TYR A 101 17.16 -11.88 -11.68
CA TYR A 101 15.80 -12.19 -12.13
C TYR A 101 14.81 -11.26 -11.45
N ARG A 102 14.08 -10.47 -12.23
CA ARG A 102 13.13 -9.49 -11.70
C ARG A 102 11.77 -9.64 -12.37
N VAL A 103 10.72 -9.35 -11.63
CA VAL A 103 9.36 -9.27 -12.18
C VAL A 103 9.16 -7.89 -12.79
N GLN A 104 8.79 -7.85 -14.07
CA GLN A 104 8.39 -6.61 -14.73
C GLN A 104 6.91 -6.33 -14.41
N PRO A 105 6.58 -5.17 -13.84
CA PRO A 105 5.19 -4.79 -13.62
C PRO A 105 4.50 -4.48 -14.95
N PRO A 106 3.14 -4.47 -14.98
CA PRO A 106 2.39 -4.01 -16.13
C PRO A 106 2.61 -2.49 -16.37
N PRO A 107 2.23 -1.94 -17.55
CA PRO A 107 2.45 -0.51 -17.88
C PRO A 107 1.95 0.47 -16.82
N VAL A 108 0.86 0.17 -16.12
CA VAL A 108 0.38 1.00 -14.99
C VAL A 108 1.43 1.13 -13.86
N GLY A 109 2.43 0.27 -13.81
CA GLY A 109 3.55 0.36 -12.88
C GLY A 109 4.53 1.50 -13.18
N ASP A 110 4.47 2.10 -14.37
CA ASP A 110 5.27 3.25 -14.78
C ASP A 110 4.46 4.57 -14.74
N GLU A 111 3.19 4.49 -14.34
CA GLU A 111 2.31 5.63 -14.13
C GLU A 111 2.20 5.98 -12.63
N LEU A 112 1.57 7.10 -12.28
CA LEU A 112 1.29 7.52 -10.90
C LEU A 112 2.56 7.44 -10.03
N ASP A 113 2.57 6.61 -8.98
CA ASP A 113 3.76 6.44 -8.14
C ASP A 113 5.00 6.00 -8.94
N GLY A 114 4.84 5.13 -9.93
CA GLY A 114 5.95 4.64 -10.76
C GLY A 114 6.61 5.72 -11.59
N GLN A 115 5.87 6.73 -12.04
CA GLN A 115 6.42 7.87 -12.77
C GLN A 115 7.39 8.69 -11.90
N PHE A 116 7.09 8.80 -10.60
CA PHE A 116 7.90 9.58 -9.64
C PHE A 116 8.93 8.72 -8.89
N ARG A 117 8.80 7.41 -8.99
CA ARG A 117 9.66 6.41 -8.35
C ARG A 117 10.06 5.32 -9.37
N PRO A 118 10.89 5.65 -10.37
CA PRO A 118 11.28 4.68 -11.40
C PRO A 118 11.86 3.40 -10.80
N GLY A 119 11.37 2.24 -11.24
CA GLY A 119 11.81 0.92 -10.75
C GLY A 119 11.14 0.46 -9.43
N PHE A 120 10.37 1.31 -8.76
CA PHE A 120 9.70 0.96 -7.51
C PHE A 120 8.89 -0.33 -7.62
N PHE A 121 7.99 -0.41 -8.59
CA PHE A 121 7.14 -1.60 -8.73
C PHE A 121 7.87 -2.83 -9.24
N HIS A 122 9.01 -2.70 -9.91
CA HIS A 122 9.90 -3.85 -10.19
C HIS A 122 10.41 -4.46 -8.88
N GLY A 123 10.84 -3.61 -7.95
CA GLY A 123 11.27 -4.04 -6.62
C GLY A 123 10.14 -4.68 -5.81
N VAL A 124 8.96 -4.06 -5.80
CA VAL A 124 7.77 -4.56 -5.08
C VAL A 124 7.32 -5.91 -5.64
N CYS A 125 7.11 -6.03 -6.97
CA CYS A 125 6.67 -7.29 -7.57
C CYS A 125 7.68 -8.41 -7.30
N THR A 126 8.98 -8.11 -7.39
CA THR A 126 10.03 -9.11 -7.18
C THR A 126 10.04 -9.61 -5.74
N VAL A 127 10.00 -8.72 -4.74
CA VAL A 127 10.02 -9.14 -3.32
C VAL A 127 8.72 -9.84 -2.93
N VAL A 128 7.57 -9.34 -3.40
CA VAL A 128 6.27 -9.95 -3.07
C VAL A 128 6.17 -11.36 -3.67
N LEU A 129 6.55 -11.54 -4.94
CA LEU A 129 6.58 -12.89 -5.54
C LEU A 129 7.54 -13.80 -4.78
N LYS A 130 8.70 -13.32 -4.39
CA LYS A 130 9.67 -14.09 -3.61
C LYS A 130 9.10 -14.50 -2.24
N LEU A 131 8.46 -13.58 -1.53
CA LEU A 131 7.79 -13.87 -0.27
C LEU A 131 6.64 -14.86 -0.45
N PHE A 132 5.86 -14.77 -1.52
CA PHE A 132 4.81 -15.73 -1.84
C PHE A 132 5.37 -17.14 -2.08
N ASN A 133 6.50 -17.25 -2.79
CA ASN A 133 7.17 -18.54 -3.00
C ASN A 133 7.80 -19.11 -1.72
N ILE A 134 8.17 -18.26 -0.76
CA ILE A 134 8.73 -18.66 0.54
C ILE A 134 7.62 -19.14 1.47
N VAL A 135 6.57 -18.34 1.64
CA VAL A 135 5.48 -18.56 2.61
C VAL A 135 4.41 -19.50 2.06
N GLN A 136 4.16 -19.48 0.77
CA GLN A 136 3.10 -20.23 0.07
C GLN A 136 1.71 -20.08 0.74
N PRO A 137 1.21 -18.83 0.90
CA PRO A 137 -0.02 -18.59 1.63
C PRO A 137 -1.26 -18.91 0.79
N ASP A 138 -2.37 -19.29 1.45
CA ASP A 138 -3.70 -19.39 0.83
C ASP A 138 -4.31 -18.00 0.59
N ALA A 139 -4.04 -17.06 1.51
CA ALA A 139 -4.49 -15.68 1.40
C ALA A 139 -3.36 -14.71 1.76
N ALA A 140 -3.31 -13.55 1.09
CA ALA A 140 -2.40 -12.48 1.43
C ALA A 140 -3.15 -11.14 1.52
N VAL A 141 -2.90 -10.38 2.59
CA VAL A 141 -3.65 -9.16 2.91
C VAL A 141 -2.81 -7.93 2.59
N PHE A 142 -3.39 -7.01 1.81
CA PHE A 142 -2.76 -5.75 1.42
C PHE A 142 -3.70 -4.56 1.67
N GLY A 143 -3.15 -3.45 2.15
CA GLY A 143 -3.93 -2.24 2.41
C GLY A 143 -4.36 -1.50 1.14
N LYS A 144 -5.61 -1.02 1.10
CA LYS A 144 -6.12 -0.13 0.03
C LYS A 144 -5.42 1.22 -0.03
N LYS A 145 -4.74 1.64 1.05
CA LYS A 145 -3.95 2.87 1.05
C LYS A 145 -2.92 2.87 -0.08
N ASP A 146 -2.26 1.76 -0.33
CA ASP A 146 -1.31 1.56 -1.42
C ASP A 146 -2.05 0.97 -2.64
N ARG A 147 -3.04 1.70 -3.16
CA ARG A 147 -4.02 1.23 -4.16
C ARG A 147 -3.38 0.70 -5.43
N GLN A 148 -2.38 1.39 -5.94
CA GLN A 148 -1.67 0.98 -7.14
C GLN A 148 -0.87 -0.32 -6.89
N GLN A 149 -0.22 -0.44 -5.74
CA GLN A 149 0.45 -1.68 -5.32
C GLN A 149 -0.53 -2.84 -5.23
N LEU A 150 -1.67 -2.64 -4.56
CA LEU A 150 -2.71 -3.67 -4.45
C LEU A 150 -3.19 -4.15 -5.83
N LYS A 151 -3.41 -3.22 -6.77
CA LYS A 151 -3.80 -3.54 -8.15
C LYS A 151 -2.75 -4.36 -8.87
N ILE A 152 -1.49 -3.96 -8.78
CA ILE A 152 -0.36 -4.63 -9.44
C ILE A 152 -0.15 -6.03 -8.87
N VAL A 153 -0.17 -6.18 -7.54
CA VAL A 153 -0.02 -7.49 -6.87
C VAL A 153 -1.16 -8.44 -7.23
N ARG A 154 -2.41 -7.96 -7.28
CA ARG A 154 -3.55 -8.78 -7.73
C ARG A 154 -3.37 -9.26 -9.17
N GLY A 155 -2.95 -8.37 -10.07
CA GLY A 155 -2.67 -8.71 -11.46
C GLY A 155 -1.55 -9.75 -11.59
N MET A 156 -0.49 -9.62 -10.79
CA MET A 156 0.61 -10.58 -10.75
C MET A 156 0.14 -11.97 -10.30
N VAL A 157 -0.62 -12.04 -9.21
CA VAL A 157 -1.19 -13.31 -8.72
C VAL A 157 -2.07 -13.97 -9.77
N GLN A 158 -2.95 -13.21 -10.41
CA GLN A 158 -3.85 -13.70 -11.45
C GLN A 158 -3.09 -14.20 -12.69
N GLN A 159 -2.15 -13.41 -13.21
CA GLN A 159 -1.47 -13.73 -14.47
C GLN A 159 -0.40 -14.84 -14.33
N PHE A 160 0.18 -14.99 -13.14
CA PHE A 160 1.09 -16.10 -12.84
C PHE A 160 0.37 -17.33 -12.28
N ASN A 161 -0.98 -17.34 -12.25
CA ASN A 161 -1.79 -18.42 -11.74
C ASN A 161 -1.38 -18.88 -10.32
N LEU A 162 -1.00 -17.91 -9.47
CA LEU A 162 -0.66 -18.23 -8.09
C LEU A 162 -1.95 -18.57 -7.33
N PRO A 163 -2.00 -19.67 -6.57
CA PRO A 163 -3.19 -20.10 -5.84
C PRO A 163 -3.39 -19.28 -4.55
N ILE A 164 -3.32 -17.95 -4.65
CA ILE A 164 -3.35 -17.04 -3.51
C ILE A 164 -4.52 -16.08 -3.64
N HIS A 165 -5.35 -16.00 -2.59
CA HIS A 165 -6.43 -15.02 -2.53
C HIS A 165 -5.91 -13.67 -1.99
N ILE A 166 -5.95 -12.60 -2.80
CA ILE A 166 -5.55 -11.26 -2.36
C ILE A 166 -6.72 -10.54 -1.70
N VAL A 167 -6.60 -10.32 -0.41
CA VAL A 167 -7.60 -9.67 0.44
C VAL A 167 -7.27 -8.17 0.62
N PRO A 168 -8.17 -7.25 0.23
CA PRO A 168 -7.95 -5.82 0.45
C PRO A 168 -8.36 -5.43 1.88
N GLY A 169 -7.48 -4.76 2.61
CA GLY A 169 -7.80 -4.13 3.89
C GLY A 169 -8.10 -2.64 3.72
N GLU A 170 -9.07 -2.12 4.47
CA GLU A 170 -9.45 -0.71 4.41
C GLU A 170 -8.33 0.22 4.89
N THR A 171 -8.33 1.46 4.38
CA THR A 171 -7.40 2.49 4.83
C THR A 171 -7.80 2.97 6.22
N VAL A 172 -6.95 2.72 7.22
CA VAL A 172 -7.15 3.25 8.57
C VAL A 172 -6.62 4.68 8.64
N ARG A 173 -7.42 5.56 9.23
CA ARG A 173 -7.13 6.99 9.36
C ARG A 173 -7.10 7.42 10.82
N ALA A 174 -6.38 8.49 11.11
CA ALA A 174 -6.52 9.22 12.36
C ALA A 174 -7.87 9.97 12.38
N ASP A 175 -8.31 10.44 13.56
CA ASP A 175 -9.60 11.13 13.75
C ASP A 175 -9.76 12.36 12.85
N ASP A 176 -8.68 12.99 12.45
CA ASP A 176 -8.66 14.15 11.55
C ASP A 176 -8.64 13.79 10.06
N GLY A 177 -8.69 12.49 9.74
CA GLY A 177 -8.73 11.96 8.37
C GLY A 177 -7.37 11.58 7.77
N LEU A 178 -6.24 11.90 8.41
CA LEU A 178 -4.92 11.52 7.90
C LEU A 178 -4.78 10.00 7.80
N ALA A 179 -4.48 9.49 6.62
CA ALA A 179 -4.17 8.07 6.42
C ALA A 179 -2.93 7.68 7.24
N LEU A 180 -3.04 6.59 8.01
CA LEU A 180 -1.90 6.12 8.80
C LEU A 180 -0.79 5.60 7.90
N SER A 181 0.44 6.02 8.19
CA SER A 181 1.64 5.66 7.47
C SER A 181 2.84 5.62 8.40
N SER A 182 3.76 4.67 8.17
CA SER A 182 5.05 4.63 8.86
C SER A 182 5.87 5.91 8.70
N ARG A 183 5.63 6.68 7.62
CA ARG A 183 6.28 7.97 7.36
C ARG A 183 5.68 9.14 8.13
N ASN A 184 4.52 8.98 8.79
CA ASN A 184 3.92 10.06 9.57
C ASN A 184 4.80 10.51 10.75
N ILE A 185 5.72 9.65 11.21
CA ILE A 185 6.68 10.00 12.28
C ILE A 185 7.69 11.08 11.86
N TYR A 186 7.87 11.30 10.55
CA TYR A 186 8.77 12.35 10.04
C TYR A 186 8.16 13.75 10.05
N LEU A 187 6.83 13.83 10.20
CA LEU A 187 6.13 15.11 10.22
C LEU A 187 6.44 15.89 11.50
N THR A 188 6.85 17.14 11.34
CA THR A 188 6.89 18.09 12.46
C THR A 188 5.47 18.34 12.99
N PRO A 189 5.29 18.89 14.20
CA PRO A 189 3.95 19.19 14.72
C PRO A 189 3.12 20.09 13.80
N VAL A 190 3.76 21.06 13.13
CA VAL A 190 3.09 21.96 12.16
C VAL A 190 2.66 21.17 10.93
N GLU A 191 3.55 20.37 10.35
CA GLU A 191 3.24 19.50 9.21
C GLU A 191 2.18 18.47 9.56
N ARG A 192 2.22 17.88 10.77
CA ARG A 192 1.19 16.93 11.20
C ARG A 192 -0.21 17.55 11.26
N THR A 193 -0.31 18.82 11.67
CA THR A 193 -1.59 19.55 11.68
C THR A 193 -2.09 19.85 10.26
N GLU A 194 -1.17 20.08 9.33
CA GLU A 194 -1.49 20.35 7.92
C GLU A 194 -1.77 19.07 7.10
N ALA A 195 -1.13 17.95 7.43
CA ALA A 195 -1.17 16.69 6.67
C ALA A 195 -2.59 16.17 6.32
N PRO A 196 -3.64 16.33 7.16
CA PRO A 196 -5.01 15.93 6.81
C PRO A 196 -5.61 16.67 5.61
N ARG A 197 -5.01 17.78 5.17
CA ARG A 197 -5.47 18.49 3.97
C ARG A 197 -5.44 17.61 2.74
N LEU A 198 -4.45 16.71 2.61
CA LEU A 198 -4.40 15.78 1.49
C LEU A 198 -5.72 15.00 1.37
N TYR A 199 -6.15 14.34 2.44
CA TYR A 199 -7.41 13.62 2.46
C TYR A 199 -8.62 14.51 2.17
N ARG A 200 -8.71 15.69 2.81
CA ARG A 200 -9.82 16.63 2.59
C ARG A 200 -9.92 17.08 1.14
N THR A 201 -8.77 17.33 0.49
CA THR A 201 -8.73 17.71 -0.94
C THR A 201 -9.25 16.56 -1.81
N LEU A 202 -8.79 15.32 -1.58
CA LEU A 202 -9.27 14.16 -2.35
C LEU A 202 -10.76 13.89 -2.12
N ARG A 203 -11.22 14.01 -0.87
CA ARG A 203 -12.64 13.84 -0.53
C ARG A 203 -13.50 14.89 -1.23
N GLY A 204 -13.07 16.15 -1.23
CA GLY A 204 -13.77 17.21 -1.95
C GLY A 204 -13.90 16.93 -3.44
N ILE A 205 -12.85 16.44 -4.09
CA ILE A 205 -12.89 16.02 -5.51
C ILE A 205 -13.86 14.85 -5.69
N ALA A 206 -13.81 13.85 -4.82
CA ALA A 206 -14.70 12.69 -4.89
C ALA A 206 -16.18 13.10 -4.71
N ASP A 207 -16.47 14.05 -3.80
CA ASP A 207 -17.82 14.56 -3.56
C ASP A 207 -18.36 15.38 -4.74
N GLU A 208 -17.50 16.14 -5.45
CA GLU A 208 -17.86 16.84 -6.69
C GLU A 208 -18.18 15.86 -7.81
N ILE A 209 -17.39 14.79 -7.96
CA ILE A 209 -17.66 13.74 -8.95
C ILE A 209 -18.96 13.01 -8.62
N ALA A 210 -19.19 12.67 -7.36
CA ALA A 210 -20.44 12.06 -6.89
C ALA A 210 -21.65 12.98 -7.09
N GLY A 211 -21.42 14.30 -7.15
CA GLY A 211 -22.40 15.32 -7.51
C GLY A 211 -22.62 15.49 -9.02
N GLY A 212 -22.00 14.65 -9.87
CA GLY A 212 -22.20 14.63 -11.32
C GLY A 212 -21.16 15.41 -12.14
N ARG A 213 -20.07 15.94 -11.51
CA ARG A 213 -18.99 16.58 -12.28
C ARG A 213 -18.15 15.55 -13.02
N THR A 214 -17.89 15.82 -14.30
CA THR A 214 -17.09 14.94 -15.19
C THR A 214 -15.84 15.62 -15.77
N ASP A 215 -15.61 16.89 -15.48
CA ASP A 215 -14.44 17.65 -15.91
C ASP A 215 -13.23 17.34 -15.02
N TYR A 216 -12.84 16.06 -14.98
CA TYR A 216 -11.83 15.52 -14.05
C TYR A 216 -10.50 16.28 -14.08
N ALA A 217 -10.04 16.67 -15.27
CA ALA A 217 -8.79 17.43 -15.40
C ALA A 217 -8.82 18.77 -14.65
N ASN A 218 -9.98 19.47 -14.64
CA ASN A 218 -10.14 20.71 -13.89
C ASN A 218 -10.20 20.45 -12.39
N LEU A 219 -10.85 19.38 -11.95
CA LEU A 219 -10.87 18.96 -10.54
C LEU A 219 -9.45 18.61 -10.04
N GLU A 220 -8.69 17.84 -10.82
CA GLU A 220 -7.30 17.52 -10.51
C GLU A 220 -6.42 18.78 -10.43
N ALA A 221 -6.59 19.71 -11.39
CA ALA A 221 -5.83 20.96 -11.40
C ALA A 221 -6.18 21.85 -10.18
N ALA A 222 -7.45 21.96 -9.83
CA ALA A 222 -7.91 22.70 -8.66
C ALA A 222 -7.35 22.12 -7.35
N GLY A 223 -7.38 20.79 -7.21
CA GLY A 223 -6.79 20.09 -6.06
C GLY A 223 -5.28 20.31 -5.93
N ARG A 224 -4.54 20.24 -7.06
CA ARG A 224 -3.11 20.55 -7.08
C ARG A 224 -2.83 22.00 -6.65
N ALA A 225 -3.61 22.95 -7.16
CA ALA A 225 -3.48 24.37 -6.79
C ALA A 225 -3.79 24.60 -5.31
N GLU A 226 -4.79 23.89 -4.76
CA GLU A 226 -5.14 23.97 -3.33
C GLU A 226 -3.98 23.52 -2.46
N LEU A 227 -3.42 22.32 -2.72
CA LEU A 227 -2.28 21.81 -1.96
C LEU A 227 -1.05 22.71 -2.11
N ALA A 228 -0.74 23.18 -3.33
CA ALA A 228 0.41 24.04 -3.59
C ALA A 228 0.34 25.37 -2.81
N ARG A 229 -0.85 25.99 -2.69
CA ARG A 229 -1.06 27.20 -1.88
C ARG A 229 -0.74 27.00 -0.39
N HIS A 230 -0.76 25.76 0.09
CA HIS A 230 -0.45 25.37 1.47
C HIS A 230 0.94 24.75 1.63
N GLY A 231 1.83 24.98 0.67
CA GLY A 231 3.24 24.60 0.77
C GLY A 231 3.54 23.13 0.39
N TRP A 232 2.56 22.42 -0.19
CA TRP A 232 2.80 21.06 -0.68
C TRP A 232 3.46 21.07 -2.07
N LYS A 233 4.42 20.17 -2.26
CA LYS A 233 4.94 19.81 -3.58
C LYS A 233 4.14 18.59 -4.07
N VAL A 234 3.24 18.82 -5.03
CA VAL A 234 2.33 17.80 -5.53
C VAL A 234 2.98 17.04 -6.68
N ASP A 235 3.13 15.72 -6.55
CA ASP A 235 3.55 14.85 -7.63
C ASP A 235 2.38 14.66 -8.59
N TYR A 236 1.27 14.15 -8.09
CA TYR A 236 0.03 14.03 -8.85
C TYR A 236 -1.21 14.12 -7.94
N ILE A 237 -2.32 14.55 -8.51
CA ILE A 237 -3.70 14.21 -8.15
C ILE A 237 -4.31 13.63 -9.42
N ALA A 238 -4.94 12.46 -9.32
CA ALA A 238 -5.43 11.74 -10.49
C ALA A 238 -6.77 11.06 -10.20
N VAL A 239 -7.74 11.29 -11.06
CA VAL A 239 -8.99 10.54 -11.11
C VAL A 239 -8.76 9.32 -12.01
N ARG A 240 -9.08 8.14 -11.52
CA ARG A 240 -8.89 6.87 -12.24
C ARG A 240 -10.08 5.95 -12.07
N ASN A 241 -10.24 5.00 -12.99
CA ASN A 241 -11.12 3.86 -12.80
C ASN A 241 -10.53 2.93 -11.72
N GLY A 242 -11.29 2.66 -10.67
CA GLY A 242 -10.82 1.92 -9.48
C GLY A 242 -10.48 0.45 -9.75
N ILE A 243 -10.98 -0.13 -10.85
CA ILE A 243 -10.69 -1.52 -11.22
C ILE A 243 -9.34 -1.64 -11.92
N GLY A 244 -9.09 -0.79 -12.94
CA GLY A 244 -7.92 -0.86 -13.80
C GLY A 244 -6.89 0.24 -13.59
N LEU A 245 -7.21 1.27 -12.84
CA LEU A 245 -6.47 2.54 -12.73
C LEU A 245 -6.29 3.25 -14.07
N ARG A 246 -7.15 2.95 -15.05
CA ARG A 246 -7.18 3.64 -16.34
C ARG A 246 -7.68 5.07 -16.16
N ILE A 247 -7.27 5.94 -17.07
CA ILE A 247 -7.90 7.26 -17.21
C ILE A 247 -9.37 7.05 -17.54
N PRO A 248 -10.31 7.70 -16.83
CA PRO A 248 -11.73 7.60 -17.13
C PRO A 248 -12.05 8.10 -18.54
N HIS A 249 -13.13 7.59 -19.12
CA HIS A 249 -13.56 8.02 -20.46
C HIS A 249 -13.90 9.52 -20.44
N PRO A 250 -13.49 10.31 -21.46
CA PRO A 250 -13.71 11.78 -21.48
C PRO A 250 -15.18 12.17 -21.43
N GLU A 251 -16.07 11.32 -21.92
CA GLU A 251 -17.51 11.56 -21.99
C GLU A 251 -18.27 11.07 -20.74
N GLY A 252 -17.55 10.65 -19.68
CA GLY A 252 -18.16 10.28 -18.40
C GLY A 252 -18.93 8.96 -18.40
N TYR A 253 -18.63 8.04 -19.32
CA TYR A 253 -19.27 6.72 -19.34
C TYR A 253 -18.84 5.77 -18.23
N ASP A 254 -17.77 6.11 -17.49
CA ASP A 254 -17.41 5.35 -16.28
C ASP A 254 -18.41 5.70 -15.17
N HIS A 255 -19.07 4.70 -14.63
CA HIS A 255 -20.00 4.91 -13.52
C HIS A 255 -19.23 5.52 -12.32
N PRO A 256 -19.73 6.59 -11.67
CA PRO A 256 -19.02 7.25 -10.57
C PRO A 256 -18.52 6.29 -9.49
N ASN A 257 -19.29 5.27 -9.14
CA ASN A 257 -18.95 4.24 -8.14
C ASN A 257 -17.73 3.39 -8.51
N LEU A 258 -17.26 3.48 -9.75
CA LEU A 258 -16.06 2.81 -10.21
C LEU A 258 -14.85 3.74 -10.24
N LEU A 259 -15.00 5.00 -9.82
CA LEU A 259 -13.92 5.97 -9.83
C LEU A 259 -13.23 6.06 -8.47
N ILE A 260 -11.97 6.44 -8.54
CA ILE A 260 -11.12 6.67 -7.38
C ILE A 260 -10.26 7.92 -7.62
N VAL A 261 -10.08 8.72 -6.60
CA VAL A 261 -9.16 9.86 -6.61
C VAL A 261 -7.91 9.47 -5.83
N LEU A 262 -6.74 9.54 -6.48
CA LEU A 262 -5.46 9.20 -5.87
C LEU A 262 -4.54 10.41 -5.88
N ALA A 263 -3.67 10.50 -4.89
CA ALA A 263 -2.63 11.51 -4.88
C ALA A 263 -1.33 11.05 -4.24
N ALA A 264 -0.26 11.69 -4.67
CA ALA A 264 1.01 11.74 -3.96
C ALA A 264 1.49 13.18 -3.89
N ALA A 265 1.90 13.61 -2.71
CA ALA A 265 2.42 14.94 -2.48
C ALA A 265 3.40 14.95 -1.31
N THR A 266 4.37 15.86 -1.34
CA THR A 266 5.38 16.04 -0.30
C THR A 266 5.05 17.28 0.52
N LEU A 267 5.00 17.11 1.85
CA LEU A 267 4.89 18.19 2.84
C LEU A 267 6.20 18.24 3.62
N GLY A 268 6.89 19.38 3.56
CA GLY A 268 8.26 19.47 4.07
C GLY A 268 9.19 18.47 3.38
N ALA A 269 9.69 17.50 4.15
CA ALA A 269 10.52 16.41 3.64
C ALA A 269 9.76 15.07 3.51
N THR A 270 8.47 15.02 3.86
CA THR A 270 7.70 13.78 3.95
C THR A 270 6.78 13.63 2.75
N ARG A 271 7.02 12.62 1.92
CA ARG A 271 6.11 12.24 0.84
C ARG A 271 4.97 11.40 1.40
N LEU A 272 3.75 11.84 1.18
CA LEU A 272 2.51 11.19 1.59
C LEU A 272 1.71 10.76 0.36
N ILE A 273 1.04 9.62 0.47
CA ILE A 273 0.08 9.14 -0.52
C ILE A 273 -1.26 8.89 0.14
N ASP A 274 -2.32 9.10 -0.62
CA ASP A 274 -3.67 8.77 -0.20
C ASP A 274 -4.56 8.48 -1.40
N ASN A 275 -5.71 7.87 -1.15
CA ASN A 275 -6.76 7.69 -2.14
C ASN A 275 -8.15 7.63 -1.50
N VAL A 276 -9.16 7.99 -2.29
CA VAL A 276 -10.57 8.00 -1.88
C VAL A 276 -11.40 7.42 -3.01
N ASP A 277 -12.18 6.38 -2.74
CA ASP A 277 -13.18 5.87 -3.67
C ASP A 277 -14.33 6.90 -3.80
N VAL A 278 -14.83 7.12 -5.01
CA VAL A 278 -16.03 7.93 -5.23
C VAL A 278 -17.24 7.11 -4.81
N THR A 279 -17.97 7.60 -3.83
CA THR A 279 -19.20 6.96 -3.34
C THR A 279 -20.40 7.80 -3.78
N PRO A 280 -21.48 7.23 -4.34
CA PRO A 280 -22.67 7.99 -4.65
C PRO A 280 -23.19 8.71 -3.41
N LYS A 281 -23.83 9.86 -3.61
CA LYS A 281 -24.71 10.40 -2.59
C LYS A 281 -25.95 9.49 -2.55
N ASP A 282 -26.25 8.93 -1.37
CA ASP A 282 -27.45 8.11 -1.15
C ASP A 282 -28.68 8.81 -1.77
N GLY A 283 -29.28 8.24 -2.78
CA GLY A 283 -30.52 8.79 -3.35
C GLY A 283 -30.84 8.53 -4.82
N GLU A 284 -29.98 7.85 -5.59
CA GLU A 284 -30.35 7.46 -6.96
C GLU A 284 -29.94 6.00 -7.21
N ASP A 285 -30.89 5.08 -6.99
CA ASP A 285 -30.95 3.73 -7.56
C ASP A 285 -31.66 3.78 -8.93
#